data_1210eac4d025f46729de2478d0515f18
#
_entry.id   1210eac4d025f46729de2478d0515f18
#
_cell.length_a   1.000
_cell.length_b   1.000
_cell.length_c   1.000
_cell.angle_alpha   90.00
_cell.angle_beta   90.00
_cell.angle_gamma   90.00
#
_symmetry.space_group_name_H-M   'P 1'
#
loop_
_entity.id
_entity.type
_entity.pdbx_description
1 polymer ?
#
loop_
_entity_poly.entity_id
_entity_poly.type
_entity_poly.pdbx_seq_one_letter_code
_entity_poly.pdbx_strand_id
1 'polypeptide(L)'
;MEHFVEFENVSKYYQTGSVRIAAADHLNFYVDKGEFCIIVGPSGAGKTTLLNILGGMDTCDEGHVWLDGQDVSHFTERELTTYRRYDVGFVFQFYNLVQNLTALENVELASEICRDPLDPVATLESVGLGERLNNFPAQLSGGEQQRVSIARALAKNPKLLLCDEPTGALDYKTGKQVLALLQRTCRETGRTVIVITHNTALTAMADRVIQVKSGQILSNKVNEHPVPVEQIEW
;
A
#
# COMPACT_ATOMS: atom_id res chain seq x y z
N MET A 1 10.55 -2.16 22.06
CA MET A 1 10.29 -0.96 21.23
C MET A 1 9.01 -1.28 20.50
N GLU A 2 8.03 -0.42 20.51
CA GLU A 2 6.81 -0.63 19.75
C GLU A 2 7.11 -0.45 18.26
N HIS A 3 6.87 -1.46 17.44
CA HIS A 3 6.97 -1.36 15.98
C HIS A 3 5.81 -0.53 15.42
N PHE A 4 5.99 0.07 14.26
CA PHE A 4 4.95 0.89 13.64
C PHE A 4 3.78 0.05 13.10
N VAL A 5 4.10 -1.07 12.45
CA VAL A 5 3.14 -2.14 12.09
C VAL A 5 3.61 -3.40 12.77
N GLU A 6 2.69 -4.12 13.42
CA GLU A 6 2.99 -5.42 14.02
C GLU A 6 1.82 -6.38 13.85
N PHE A 7 2.13 -7.60 13.47
CA PHE A 7 1.21 -8.73 13.38
C PHE A 7 1.64 -9.75 14.43
N GLU A 8 0.73 -10.04 15.36
CA GLU A 8 0.96 -10.98 16.45
C GLU A 8 -0.01 -12.16 16.31
N ASN A 9 0.49 -13.31 15.85
CA ASN A 9 -0.24 -14.56 15.74
C ASN A 9 -1.56 -14.44 14.93
N VAL A 10 -1.54 -13.66 13.83
CA VAL A 10 -2.73 -13.32 13.05
C VAL A 10 -3.12 -14.46 12.13
N SER A 11 -4.39 -14.88 12.23
CA SER A 11 -4.98 -15.89 11.35
C SER A 11 -6.25 -15.38 10.69
N LYS A 12 -6.46 -15.81 9.43
CA LYS A 12 -7.67 -15.54 8.65
C LYS A 12 -8.09 -16.76 7.87
N TYR A 13 -9.34 -17.11 8.00
CA TYR A 13 -9.92 -18.29 7.35
C TYR A 13 -11.09 -17.89 6.45
N TYR A 14 -11.10 -18.44 5.23
CA TYR A 14 -12.25 -18.33 4.35
C TYR A 14 -12.90 -19.69 4.17
N GLN A 15 -14.22 -19.71 4.11
CA GLN A 15 -14.98 -20.92 3.88
C GLN A 15 -15.51 -20.96 2.45
N THR A 16 -15.13 -21.99 1.71
CA THR A 16 -15.63 -22.23 0.35
C THR A 16 -16.33 -23.59 0.33
N GLY A 17 -17.66 -23.58 0.44
CA GLY A 17 -18.44 -24.80 0.62
C GLY A 17 -18.09 -25.51 1.93
N SER A 18 -17.61 -26.75 1.85
CA SER A 18 -17.16 -27.54 3.02
C SER A 18 -15.67 -27.38 3.36
N VAL A 19 -14.91 -26.63 2.56
CA VAL A 19 -13.46 -26.47 2.73
C VAL A 19 -13.17 -25.15 3.45
N ARG A 20 -12.41 -25.22 4.56
CA ARG A 20 -11.85 -24.06 5.26
C ARG A 20 -10.43 -23.84 4.76
N ILE A 21 -10.14 -22.66 4.23
CA ILE A 21 -8.83 -22.26 3.70
C ILE A 21 -8.22 -21.24 4.65
N ALA A 22 -7.04 -21.52 5.17
CA ALA A 22 -6.25 -20.55 5.92
C ALA A 22 -5.53 -19.62 4.91
N ALA A 23 -6.04 -18.40 4.73
CA ALA A 23 -5.41 -17.39 3.87
C ALA A 23 -4.29 -16.64 4.60
N ALA A 24 -4.38 -16.59 5.94
CA ALA A 24 -3.32 -16.20 6.86
C ALA A 24 -3.29 -17.23 7.99
N ASP A 25 -2.10 -17.70 8.34
CA ASP A 25 -1.90 -18.78 9.30
C ASP A 25 -0.79 -18.39 10.28
N HIS A 26 -1.20 -17.92 11.47
CA HIS A 26 -0.32 -17.49 12.57
C HIS A 26 0.78 -16.51 12.12
N LEU A 27 0.41 -15.48 11.36
CA LEU A 27 1.36 -14.47 10.88
C LEU A 27 2.00 -13.71 12.03
N ASN A 28 3.32 -13.66 12.04
CA ASN A 28 4.12 -12.88 12.98
C ASN A 28 5.18 -12.11 12.19
N PHE A 29 5.08 -10.78 12.17
CA PHE A 29 6.06 -9.89 11.56
C PHE A 29 5.85 -8.46 12.02
N TYR A 30 6.82 -7.60 11.72
CA TYR A 30 6.73 -6.17 12.01
C TYR A 30 7.39 -5.33 10.92
N VAL A 31 7.01 -4.04 10.88
CA VAL A 31 7.60 -2.99 10.03
C VAL A 31 7.81 -1.76 10.90
N ASP A 32 8.98 -1.14 10.80
CA ASP A 32 9.31 0.05 11.57
C ASP A 32 8.84 1.33 10.84
N LYS A 33 8.73 2.43 11.59
CA LYS A 33 8.26 3.70 11.06
C LYS A 33 9.22 4.26 10.02
N GLY A 34 8.67 4.71 8.89
CA GLY A 34 9.45 5.30 7.81
C GLY A 34 10.19 4.31 6.92
N GLU A 35 9.95 2.99 7.08
CA GLU A 35 10.50 1.99 6.20
C GLU A 35 9.74 1.89 4.87
N PHE A 36 10.48 1.64 3.80
CA PHE A 36 9.97 1.14 2.54
C PHE A 36 10.01 -0.39 2.59
N CYS A 37 8.88 -1.02 2.85
CA CYS A 37 8.77 -2.47 3.02
C CYS A 37 8.23 -3.12 1.74
N ILE A 38 8.83 -4.23 1.32
CA ILE A 38 8.28 -5.08 0.26
C ILE A 38 7.86 -6.43 0.83
N ILE A 39 6.58 -6.75 0.61
CA ILE A 39 5.99 -8.06 0.89
C ILE A 39 5.92 -8.84 -0.41
N VAL A 40 6.71 -9.91 -0.51
CA VAL A 40 6.85 -10.70 -1.74
C VAL A 40 6.42 -12.14 -1.53
N GLY A 41 5.84 -12.73 -2.59
CA GLY A 41 5.45 -14.13 -2.60
C GLY A 41 4.65 -14.49 -3.86
N PRO A 42 4.45 -15.78 -4.15
CA PRO A 42 3.69 -16.22 -5.32
C PRO A 42 2.23 -15.78 -5.27
N SER A 43 1.53 -15.83 -6.41
CA SER A 43 0.08 -15.61 -6.44
C SER A 43 -0.63 -16.61 -5.52
N GLY A 44 -1.66 -16.14 -4.81
CA GLY A 44 -2.39 -16.97 -3.83
C GLY A 44 -1.65 -17.21 -2.50
N ALA A 45 -0.51 -16.57 -2.25
CA ALA A 45 0.25 -16.73 -1.00
C ALA A 45 -0.41 -16.11 0.24
N GLY A 46 -1.51 -15.33 0.09
CA GLY A 46 -2.16 -14.63 1.20
C GLY A 46 -1.79 -13.14 1.31
N LYS A 47 -0.98 -12.60 0.38
CA LYS A 47 -0.51 -11.20 0.42
C LYS A 47 -1.64 -10.18 0.42
N THR A 48 -2.62 -10.32 -0.48
CA THR A 48 -3.79 -9.42 -0.55
C THR A 48 -4.66 -9.54 0.70
N THR A 49 -4.80 -10.73 1.27
CA THR A 49 -5.49 -10.91 2.57
C THR A 49 -4.80 -10.14 3.68
N LEU A 50 -3.47 -10.23 3.77
CA LEU A 50 -2.65 -9.49 4.71
C LEU A 50 -2.85 -7.98 4.53
N LEU A 51 -2.78 -7.48 3.28
CA LEU A 51 -3.00 -6.07 2.96
C LEU A 51 -4.41 -5.61 3.34
N ASN A 52 -5.43 -6.43 3.07
CA ASN A 52 -6.81 -6.11 3.41
C ASN A 52 -7.03 -6.01 4.92
N ILE A 53 -6.42 -6.92 5.69
CA ILE A 53 -6.49 -6.88 7.16
C ILE A 53 -5.77 -5.62 7.67
N LEU A 54 -4.52 -5.38 7.26
CA LEU A 54 -3.75 -4.20 7.66
C LEU A 54 -4.43 -2.90 7.25
N GLY A 55 -5.06 -2.90 6.09
CA GLY A 55 -5.77 -1.74 5.57
C GLY A 55 -7.18 -1.55 6.12
N GLY A 56 -7.67 -2.46 6.95
CA GLY A 56 -9.02 -2.37 7.52
C GLY A 56 -10.14 -2.60 6.51
N MET A 57 -9.87 -3.31 5.42
CA MET A 57 -10.88 -3.78 4.45
C MET A 57 -11.45 -5.14 4.84
N ASP A 58 -10.73 -5.88 5.65
CA ASP A 58 -11.13 -7.15 6.26
C ASP A 58 -10.64 -7.18 7.71
N THR A 59 -11.11 -8.14 8.50
CA THR A 59 -10.69 -8.36 9.88
C THR A 59 -9.99 -9.72 9.99
N CYS A 60 -9.08 -9.87 10.96
CA CYS A 60 -8.55 -11.19 11.30
C CYS A 60 -9.57 -11.98 12.13
N ASP A 61 -9.42 -13.31 12.11
CA ASP A 61 -10.24 -14.20 12.96
C ASP A 61 -9.54 -14.47 14.29
N GLU A 62 -8.19 -14.41 14.33
CA GLU A 62 -7.37 -14.61 15.52
C GLU A 62 -6.15 -13.69 15.49
N GLY A 63 -5.60 -13.40 16.69
CA GLY A 63 -4.40 -12.58 16.86
C GLY A 63 -4.66 -11.08 16.88
N HIS A 64 -3.57 -10.31 16.83
CA HIS A 64 -3.61 -8.85 16.93
C HIS A 64 -2.84 -8.19 15.78
N VAL A 65 -3.37 -7.06 15.31
CA VAL A 65 -2.73 -6.20 14.31
C VAL A 65 -2.61 -4.79 14.89
N TRP A 66 -1.39 -4.32 14.98
CA TRP A 66 -1.08 -3.01 15.52
C TRP A 66 -0.64 -2.04 14.43
N LEU A 67 -1.11 -0.79 14.50
CA LEU A 67 -0.61 0.33 13.73
C LEU A 67 -0.35 1.53 14.66
N ASP A 68 0.90 1.99 14.71
CA ASP A 68 1.32 3.16 15.51
C ASP A 68 0.85 3.06 16.98
N GLY A 69 0.98 1.85 17.58
CA GLY A 69 0.58 1.53 18.95
C GLY A 69 -0.92 1.30 19.17
N GLN A 70 -1.74 1.32 18.10
CA GLN A 70 -3.18 1.08 18.18
C GLN A 70 -3.53 -0.31 17.65
N ASP A 71 -4.21 -1.14 18.45
CA ASP A 71 -4.75 -2.42 18.00
C ASP A 71 -5.99 -2.20 17.12
N VAL A 72 -5.86 -2.59 15.85
CA VAL A 72 -6.92 -2.44 14.85
C VAL A 72 -7.71 -3.73 14.61
N SER A 73 -7.32 -4.84 15.24
CA SER A 73 -7.87 -6.18 15.00
C SER A 73 -9.36 -6.29 15.26
N HIS A 74 -9.83 -5.55 16.27
CA HIS A 74 -11.19 -5.64 16.79
C HIS A 74 -12.01 -4.38 16.54
N PHE A 75 -11.57 -3.55 15.62
CA PHE A 75 -12.32 -2.36 15.23
C PHE A 75 -13.70 -2.71 14.69
N THR A 76 -14.71 -1.96 15.13
CA THR A 76 -16.04 -1.98 14.52
C THR A 76 -16.00 -1.42 13.10
N GLU A 77 -17.02 -1.67 12.29
CA GLU A 77 -17.15 -1.10 10.93
C GLU A 77 -16.98 0.43 10.90
N ARG A 78 -17.45 1.13 11.93
CA ARG A 78 -17.32 2.58 12.05
C ARG A 78 -15.88 3.01 12.33
N GLU A 79 -15.17 2.26 13.16
CA GLU A 79 -13.75 2.50 13.47
C GLU A 79 -12.88 2.16 12.27
N LEU A 80 -13.15 1.05 11.57
CA LEU A 80 -12.47 0.70 10.31
C LEU A 80 -12.68 1.77 9.24
N THR A 81 -13.89 2.35 9.15
CA THR A 81 -14.15 3.46 8.23
C THR A 81 -13.32 4.69 8.58
N THR A 82 -13.18 5.01 9.88
CA THR A 82 -12.36 6.11 10.37
C THR A 82 -10.88 5.85 10.12
N TYR A 83 -10.42 4.64 10.40
CA TYR A 83 -9.07 4.16 10.16
C TYR A 83 -8.67 4.27 8.68
N ARG A 84 -9.48 3.72 7.76
CA ARG A 84 -9.26 3.85 6.31
C ARG A 84 -9.27 5.31 5.84
N ARG A 85 -10.05 6.16 6.50
CA ARG A 85 -10.16 7.58 6.14
C ARG A 85 -8.91 8.37 6.47
N TYR A 86 -8.33 8.16 7.66
CA TYR A 86 -7.29 9.04 8.19
C TYR A 86 -5.89 8.42 8.23
N ASP A 87 -5.79 7.11 8.48
CA ASP A 87 -4.51 6.49 8.77
C ASP A 87 -3.90 5.77 7.57
N VAL A 88 -4.71 5.30 6.61
CA VAL A 88 -4.25 4.46 5.49
C VAL A 88 -4.56 5.08 4.13
N GLY A 89 -3.54 5.14 3.28
CA GLY A 89 -3.68 5.42 1.85
C GLY A 89 -3.52 4.14 1.03
N PHE A 90 -4.37 3.94 0.02
CA PHE A 90 -4.32 2.76 -0.84
C PHE A 90 -3.95 3.12 -2.27
N VAL A 91 -3.05 2.32 -2.84
CA VAL A 91 -2.67 2.32 -4.26
C VAL A 91 -2.88 0.92 -4.80
N PHE A 92 -3.74 0.77 -5.80
CA PHE A 92 -4.09 -0.51 -6.40
C PHE A 92 -3.48 -0.70 -7.78
N GLN A 93 -3.41 -1.94 -8.23
CA GLN A 93 -2.95 -2.31 -9.56
C GLN A 93 -3.79 -1.66 -10.67
N PHE A 94 -5.12 -1.62 -10.52
CA PHE A 94 -6.08 -1.01 -11.45
C PHE A 94 -6.53 0.33 -10.88
N TYR A 95 -5.76 1.31 -10.92
CA TYR A 95 -5.88 2.73 -10.51
C TYR A 95 -7.15 3.14 -9.72
N ASN A 96 -8.31 2.53 -9.97
CA ASN A 96 -9.62 2.77 -9.36
C ASN A 96 -10.02 4.24 -9.36
N LEU A 97 -9.74 4.95 -10.46
CA LEU A 97 -10.15 6.33 -10.66
C LEU A 97 -11.62 6.41 -11.07
N VAL A 98 -12.30 7.45 -10.60
CA VAL A 98 -13.65 7.79 -11.03
C VAL A 98 -13.56 8.40 -12.42
N GLN A 99 -14.12 7.71 -13.43
CA GLN A 99 -13.88 7.99 -14.85
C GLN A 99 -14.45 9.32 -15.34
N ASN A 100 -15.50 9.82 -14.71
CA ASN A 100 -16.17 11.09 -15.02
C ASN A 100 -15.69 12.27 -14.16
N LEU A 101 -14.60 12.10 -13.41
CA LEU A 101 -13.90 13.13 -12.67
C LEU A 101 -12.53 13.35 -13.27
N THR A 102 -12.06 14.60 -13.27
CA THR A 102 -10.70 14.98 -13.67
C THR A 102 -9.65 14.41 -12.69
N ALA A 103 -8.37 14.54 -13.01
CA ALA A 103 -7.28 14.17 -12.11
C ALA A 103 -7.40 14.93 -10.78
N LEU A 104 -7.65 16.24 -10.83
CA LEU A 104 -7.82 17.07 -9.63
C LEU A 104 -9.02 16.63 -8.81
N GLU A 105 -10.20 16.49 -9.42
CA GLU A 105 -11.43 16.07 -8.73
C GLU A 105 -11.32 14.67 -8.11
N ASN A 106 -10.57 13.73 -8.73
CA ASN A 106 -10.28 12.43 -8.13
C ASN A 106 -9.47 12.54 -6.83
N VAL A 107 -8.57 13.51 -6.75
CA VAL A 107 -7.75 13.75 -5.55
C VAL A 107 -8.54 14.53 -4.50
N GLU A 108 -9.27 15.57 -4.90
CA GLU A 108 -10.14 16.38 -4.04
C GLU A 108 -11.17 15.53 -3.32
N LEU A 109 -11.84 14.60 -4.02
CA LEU A 109 -12.84 13.69 -3.45
C LEU A 109 -12.29 12.91 -2.24
N ALA A 110 -11.02 12.53 -2.27
CA ALA A 110 -10.38 11.82 -1.18
C ALA A 110 -9.94 12.75 -0.03
N SER A 111 -9.53 13.96 -0.34
CA SER A 111 -9.09 14.95 0.64
C SER A 111 -10.24 15.58 1.42
N GLU A 112 -11.39 15.83 0.78
CA GLU A 112 -12.57 16.45 1.39
C GLU A 112 -13.10 15.71 2.63
N ILE A 113 -12.91 14.39 2.70
CA ILE A 113 -13.36 13.59 3.83
C ILE A 113 -12.34 13.51 4.97
N CYS A 114 -11.14 14.12 4.81
CA CYS A 114 -10.03 14.06 5.76
C CYS A 114 -10.01 15.30 6.68
N ARG A 115 -9.36 15.17 7.85
CA ARG A 115 -9.27 16.27 8.84
C ARG A 115 -8.14 17.25 8.53
N ASP A 116 -7.03 16.71 8.02
CA ASP A 116 -5.79 17.46 7.74
C ASP A 116 -5.21 17.00 6.40
N PRO A 117 -5.95 17.21 5.29
CA PRO A 117 -5.49 16.79 3.97
C PRO A 117 -4.36 17.66 3.46
N LEU A 118 -3.52 17.09 2.61
CA LEU A 118 -2.59 17.86 1.81
C LEU A 118 -3.35 18.59 0.69
N ASP A 119 -2.80 19.70 0.23
CA ASP A 119 -3.36 20.42 -0.91
C ASP A 119 -3.36 19.53 -2.16
N PRO A 120 -4.54 19.32 -2.82
CA PRO A 120 -4.67 18.42 -3.96
C PRO A 120 -3.83 18.84 -5.17
N VAL A 121 -3.73 20.15 -5.44
CA VAL A 121 -2.93 20.68 -6.56
C VAL A 121 -1.46 20.44 -6.32
N ALA A 122 -0.95 20.85 -5.15
CA ALA A 122 0.46 20.63 -4.78
C ALA A 122 0.80 19.13 -4.74
N THR A 123 -0.14 18.28 -4.32
CA THR A 123 0.06 16.82 -4.32
C THR A 123 0.17 16.27 -5.74
N LEU A 124 -0.67 16.71 -6.69
CA LEU A 124 -0.55 16.34 -8.10
C LEU A 124 0.73 16.86 -8.75
N GLU A 125 1.16 18.07 -8.42
CA GLU A 125 2.44 18.63 -8.87
C GLU A 125 3.62 17.79 -8.36
N SER A 126 3.59 17.34 -7.11
CA SER A 126 4.65 16.52 -6.50
C SER A 126 4.85 15.17 -7.19
N VAL A 127 3.79 14.63 -7.81
CA VAL A 127 3.84 13.40 -8.60
C VAL A 127 4.04 13.66 -10.10
N GLY A 128 4.34 14.92 -10.49
CA GLY A 128 4.63 15.32 -11.88
C GLY A 128 3.39 15.40 -12.78
N LEU A 129 2.24 15.82 -12.23
CA LEU A 129 0.97 15.96 -12.95
C LEU A 129 0.38 17.39 -12.91
N GLY A 130 1.18 18.42 -12.62
CA GLY A 130 0.72 19.81 -12.57
C GLY A 130 0.04 20.31 -13.85
N GLU A 131 0.48 19.82 -15.04
CA GLU A 131 -0.14 20.16 -16.33
C GLU A 131 -1.32 19.25 -16.71
N ARG A 132 -1.70 18.30 -15.84
CA ARG A 132 -2.74 17.29 -16.08
C ARG A 132 -3.97 17.40 -15.18
N LEU A 133 -4.07 18.47 -14.39
CA LEU A 133 -5.11 18.66 -13.38
C LEU A 133 -6.52 18.46 -13.92
N ASN A 134 -6.80 19.00 -15.11
CA ASN A 134 -8.11 19.01 -15.75
C ASN A 134 -8.33 17.84 -16.74
N ASN A 135 -7.37 16.90 -16.84
CA ASN A 135 -7.53 15.74 -17.70
C ASN A 135 -8.38 14.67 -17.03
N PHE A 136 -9.29 14.06 -17.78
CA PHE A 136 -10.03 12.88 -17.36
C PHE A 136 -9.16 11.62 -17.47
N PRO A 137 -9.45 10.55 -16.70
CA PRO A 137 -8.68 9.30 -16.76
C PRO A 137 -8.48 8.76 -18.17
N ALA A 138 -9.49 8.84 -19.04
CA ALA A 138 -9.40 8.40 -20.44
C ALA A 138 -8.39 9.20 -21.30
N GLN A 139 -7.95 10.36 -20.83
CA GLN A 139 -6.97 11.23 -21.51
C GLN A 139 -5.54 11.05 -20.93
N LEU A 140 -5.39 10.18 -19.94
CA LEU A 140 -4.14 9.92 -19.24
C LEU A 140 -3.58 8.55 -19.62
N SER A 141 -2.26 8.46 -19.77
CA SER A 141 -1.57 7.18 -19.88
C SER A 141 -1.72 6.35 -18.60
N GLY A 142 -1.50 5.03 -18.66
CA GLY A 142 -1.57 4.17 -17.49
C GLY A 142 -0.68 4.64 -16.33
N GLY A 143 0.54 5.09 -16.65
CA GLY A 143 1.45 5.65 -15.63
C GLY A 143 0.98 6.98 -15.03
N GLU A 144 0.33 7.84 -15.83
CA GLU A 144 -0.29 9.07 -15.32
C GLU A 144 -1.48 8.72 -14.43
N GLN A 145 -2.33 7.78 -14.81
CA GLN A 145 -3.45 7.31 -13.98
C GLN A 145 -2.96 6.72 -12.66
N GLN A 146 -1.87 5.96 -12.67
CA GLN A 146 -1.27 5.43 -11.44
C GLN A 146 -0.72 6.55 -10.56
N ARG A 147 -0.10 7.58 -11.12
CA ARG A 147 0.34 8.74 -10.34
C ARG A 147 -0.83 9.55 -9.77
N VAL A 148 -1.96 9.67 -10.48
CA VAL A 148 -3.20 10.23 -9.89
C VAL A 148 -3.68 9.39 -8.72
N SER A 149 -3.67 8.05 -8.84
CA SER A 149 -4.04 7.14 -7.74
C SER A 149 -3.12 7.31 -6.52
N ILE A 150 -1.80 7.49 -6.74
CA ILE A 150 -0.84 7.78 -5.67
C ILE A 150 -1.12 9.15 -5.04
N ALA A 151 -1.33 10.19 -5.86
CA ALA A 151 -1.67 11.53 -5.37
C ALA A 151 -2.95 11.51 -4.53
N ARG A 152 -3.99 10.81 -4.97
CA ARG A 152 -5.23 10.60 -4.23
C ARG A 152 -5.00 9.95 -2.87
N ALA A 153 -4.13 8.94 -2.81
CA ALA A 153 -3.78 8.29 -1.56
C ALA A 153 -2.99 9.22 -0.63
N LEU A 154 -2.04 9.99 -1.18
CA LEU A 154 -1.18 10.92 -0.43
C LEU A 154 -1.94 12.16 0.07
N ALA A 155 -2.89 12.69 -0.71
CA ALA A 155 -3.66 13.88 -0.34
C ALA A 155 -4.46 13.69 0.96
N LYS A 156 -4.79 12.45 1.32
CA LYS A 156 -5.39 12.11 2.61
C LYS A 156 -4.45 12.37 3.80
N ASN A 157 -3.16 12.59 3.55
CA ASN A 157 -2.11 12.72 4.57
C ASN A 157 -2.00 11.48 5.49
N PRO A 158 -1.95 10.25 4.93
CA PRO A 158 -2.02 9.03 5.73
C PRO A 158 -0.70 8.76 6.46
N LYS A 159 -0.75 7.98 7.55
CA LYS A 159 0.43 7.47 8.25
C LYS A 159 1.10 6.32 7.48
N LEU A 160 0.29 5.50 6.82
CA LEU A 160 0.69 4.29 6.09
C LEU A 160 0.18 4.33 4.65
N LEU A 161 1.07 4.05 3.70
CA LEU A 161 0.71 3.85 2.29
C LEU A 161 0.81 2.37 1.94
N LEU A 162 -0.31 1.77 1.54
CA LEU A 162 -0.40 0.37 1.11
C LEU A 162 -0.54 0.30 -0.41
N CYS A 163 0.35 -0.43 -1.06
CA CYS A 163 0.39 -0.57 -2.51
C CYS A 163 0.25 -2.04 -2.90
N ASP A 164 -0.84 -2.40 -3.59
CA ASP A 164 -1.05 -3.74 -4.11
C ASP A 164 -0.68 -3.78 -5.60
N GLU A 165 0.44 -4.45 -5.92
CA GLU A 165 0.99 -4.60 -7.28
C GLU A 165 1.01 -3.26 -8.07
N PRO A 166 1.60 -2.18 -7.55
CA PRO A 166 1.42 -0.83 -8.10
C PRO A 166 1.98 -0.66 -9.52
N THR A 167 2.73 -1.62 -10.02
CA THR A 167 3.32 -1.64 -11.37
C THR A 167 2.76 -2.75 -12.27
N GLY A 168 1.85 -3.57 -11.77
CA GLY A 168 1.39 -4.78 -12.46
C GLY A 168 0.63 -4.53 -13.79
N ALA A 169 0.13 -3.32 -14.01
CA ALA A 169 -0.54 -2.91 -15.25
C ALA A 169 0.30 -1.96 -16.11
N LEU A 170 1.59 -1.76 -15.79
CA LEU A 170 2.47 -0.78 -16.42
C LEU A 170 3.59 -1.47 -17.22
N ASP A 171 4.08 -0.78 -18.25
CA ASP A 171 5.34 -1.15 -18.88
C ASP A 171 6.53 -0.92 -17.93
N TYR A 172 7.66 -1.57 -18.24
CA TYR A 172 8.86 -1.56 -17.42
C TYR A 172 9.35 -0.15 -17.06
N LYS A 173 9.46 0.76 -18.04
CA LYS A 173 9.97 2.11 -17.84
C LYS A 173 9.04 2.93 -16.93
N THR A 174 7.75 2.85 -17.18
CA THR A 174 6.72 3.53 -16.39
C THR A 174 6.63 2.93 -14.99
N GLY A 175 6.76 1.61 -14.86
CA GLY A 175 6.83 0.92 -13.56
C GLY A 175 7.99 1.41 -12.70
N LYS A 176 9.20 1.56 -13.29
CA LYS A 176 10.34 2.16 -12.58
C LYS A 176 10.06 3.57 -12.06
N GLN A 177 9.43 4.42 -12.86
CA GLN A 177 9.08 5.79 -12.45
C GLN A 177 8.10 5.81 -11.27
N VAL A 178 7.11 4.91 -11.27
CA VAL A 178 6.15 4.77 -10.17
C VAL A 178 6.84 4.28 -8.89
N LEU A 179 7.72 3.29 -8.98
CA LEU A 179 8.46 2.79 -7.81
C LEU A 179 9.45 3.84 -7.27
N ALA A 180 10.13 4.58 -8.14
CA ALA A 180 10.99 5.70 -7.74
C ALA A 180 10.20 6.78 -7.00
N LEU A 181 8.99 7.11 -7.47
CA LEU A 181 8.09 8.03 -6.80
C LEU A 181 7.71 7.53 -5.39
N LEU A 182 7.32 6.28 -5.25
CA LEU A 182 6.95 5.68 -3.95
C LEU A 182 8.15 5.65 -2.98
N GLN A 183 9.33 5.25 -3.45
CA GLN A 183 10.56 5.23 -2.64
C GLN A 183 10.93 6.65 -2.19
N ARG A 184 10.91 7.63 -3.11
CA ARG A 184 11.15 9.04 -2.80
C ARG A 184 10.14 9.58 -1.79
N THR A 185 8.84 9.29 -1.97
CA THR A 185 7.79 9.68 -1.02
C THR A 185 8.08 9.16 0.39
N CYS A 186 8.46 7.89 0.52
CA CYS A 186 8.87 7.31 1.79
C CYS A 186 10.03 8.10 2.43
N ARG A 187 11.10 8.36 1.67
CA ARG A 187 12.31 9.04 2.15
C ARG A 187 12.07 10.49 2.55
N GLU A 188 11.38 11.26 1.70
CA GLU A 188 11.18 12.70 1.89
C GLU A 188 10.14 13.01 2.97
N THR A 189 9.12 12.17 3.12
CA THR A 189 8.02 12.44 4.06
C THR A 189 8.11 11.66 5.37
N GLY A 190 8.99 10.66 5.46
CA GLY A 190 9.10 9.74 6.61
C GLY A 190 7.87 8.83 6.78
N ARG A 191 7.00 8.73 5.77
CA ARG A 191 5.85 7.81 5.80
C ARG A 191 6.30 6.39 5.56
N THR A 192 5.65 5.45 6.25
CA THR A 192 5.84 4.03 5.98
C THR A 192 5.10 3.66 4.69
N VAL A 193 5.80 2.97 3.80
CA VAL A 193 5.25 2.48 2.54
C VAL A 193 5.40 0.97 2.48
N ILE A 194 4.31 0.25 2.28
CA ILE A 194 4.31 -1.20 2.10
C ILE A 194 3.84 -1.53 0.70
N VAL A 195 4.70 -2.19 -0.07
CA VAL A 195 4.40 -2.65 -1.43
C VAL A 195 4.26 -4.17 -1.43
N ILE A 196 3.13 -4.65 -1.91
CA ILE A 196 2.91 -6.07 -2.19
C ILE A 196 3.21 -6.34 -3.66
N THR A 197 4.01 -7.37 -3.93
CA THR A 197 4.34 -7.78 -5.29
C THR A 197 4.72 -9.25 -5.37
N HIS A 198 4.62 -9.82 -6.57
CA HIS A 198 5.19 -11.14 -6.88
C HIS A 198 6.59 -11.03 -7.51
N ASN A 199 7.05 -9.81 -7.82
CA ASN A 199 8.36 -9.55 -8.41
C ASN A 199 9.46 -9.50 -7.33
N THR A 200 10.26 -10.56 -7.24
CA THR A 200 11.34 -10.68 -6.26
C THR A 200 12.52 -9.74 -6.52
N ALA A 201 12.72 -9.27 -7.76
CA ALA A 201 13.81 -8.35 -8.07
C ALA A 201 13.67 -7.03 -7.30
N LEU A 202 12.43 -6.59 -7.04
CA LEU A 202 12.16 -5.34 -6.31
C LEU A 202 12.60 -5.38 -4.85
N THR A 203 12.85 -6.55 -4.28
CA THR A 203 13.28 -6.65 -2.87
C THR A 203 14.58 -5.91 -2.58
N ALA A 204 15.43 -5.71 -3.59
CA ALA A 204 16.70 -5.00 -3.44
C ALA A 204 16.53 -3.50 -3.09
N MET A 205 15.37 -2.87 -3.41
CA MET A 205 15.13 -1.46 -3.09
C MET A 205 14.49 -1.23 -1.71
N ALA A 206 14.05 -2.30 -1.06
CA ALA A 206 13.35 -2.21 0.22
C ALA A 206 14.31 -2.08 1.41
N ASP A 207 13.88 -1.37 2.45
CA ASP A 207 14.54 -1.39 3.77
C ASP A 207 14.23 -2.70 4.51
N ARG A 208 13.03 -3.23 4.29
CA ARG A 208 12.57 -4.48 4.88
C ARG A 208 11.90 -5.35 3.83
N VAL A 209 12.22 -6.64 3.87
CA VAL A 209 11.63 -7.64 2.98
C VAL A 209 10.92 -8.71 3.81
N ILE A 210 9.64 -8.90 3.52
CA ILE A 210 8.83 -9.94 4.12
C ILE A 210 8.45 -10.94 3.02
N GLN A 211 8.81 -12.21 3.21
CA GLN A 211 8.46 -13.28 2.29
C GLN A 211 7.25 -14.05 2.80
N VAL A 212 6.23 -14.15 1.96
CA VAL A 212 4.97 -14.86 2.28
C VAL A 212 4.80 -16.04 1.34
N LYS A 213 4.41 -17.20 1.89
CA LYS A 213 4.07 -18.39 1.13
C LYS A 213 2.97 -19.17 1.85
N SER A 214 1.92 -19.55 1.12
CA SER A 214 0.82 -20.40 1.64
C SER A 214 0.25 -19.90 2.97
N GLY A 215 0.02 -18.60 3.10
CA GLY A 215 -0.53 -17.98 4.31
C GLY A 215 0.45 -17.81 5.47
N GLN A 216 1.74 -18.10 5.30
CA GLN A 216 2.74 -18.03 6.37
C GLN A 216 3.89 -17.09 6.02
N ILE A 217 4.52 -16.50 7.05
CA ILE A 217 5.74 -15.70 6.91
C ILE A 217 6.94 -16.63 6.87
N LEU A 218 7.68 -16.63 5.76
CA LEU A 218 8.92 -17.39 5.63
C LEU A 218 10.11 -16.63 6.19
N SER A 219 10.13 -15.32 6.03
CA SER A 219 11.17 -14.45 6.54
C SER A 219 10.71 -13.01 6.69
N ASN A 220 11.26 -12.31 7.69
CA ASN A 220 11.20 -10.85 7.86
C ASN A 220 12.64 -10.38 8.05
N LYS A 221 13.20 -9.67 7.06
CA LYS A 221 14.61 -9.28 7.03
C LYS A 221 14.75 -7.80 6.74
N VAL A 222 15.61 -7.15 7.51
CA VAL A 222 16.11 -5.80 7.21
C VAL A 222 17.14 -5.91 6.10
N ASN A 223 17.06 -5.01 5.13
CA ASN A 223 18.10 -4.83 4.11
C ASN A 223 18.95 -3.63 4.50
N GLU A 224 20.20 -3.88 4.87
CA GLU A 224 21.13 -2.84 5.32
C GLU A 224 21.62 -1.92 4.18
N HIS A 225 21.43 -2.34 2.92
CA HIS A 225 21.92 -1.65 1.74
C HIS A 225 20.86 -1.58 0.63
N PRO A 226 19.71 -0.88 0.88
CA PRO A 226 18.69 -0.72 -0.15
C PRO A 226 19.24 0.10 -1.32
N VAL A 227 18.98 -0.36 -2.54
CA VAL A 227 19.45 0.30 -3.76
C VAL A 227 18.34 1.14 -4.39
N PRO A 228 18.68 2.21 -5.14
CA PRO A 228 17.71 2.93 -5.95
C PRO A 228 17.08 2.00 -7.01
N VAL A 229 15.81 2.23 -7.31
CA VAL A 229 15.08 1.41 -8.29
C VAL A 229 15.70 1.45 -9.70
N GLU A 230 16.41 2.51 -10.03
CA GLU A 230 17.12 2.67 -11.31
C GLU A 230 18.18 1.59 -11.53
N GLN A 231 18.73 1.03 -10.46
CA GLN A 231 19.76 -0.03 -10.49
C GLN A 231 19.16 -1.44 -10.54
N ILE A 232 17.83 -1.58 -10.47
CA ILE A 232 17.15 -2.87 -10.49
C ILE A 232 16.69 -3.20 -11.91
N GLU A 233 16.93 -4.43 -12.33
CA GLU A 233 16.40 -5.00 -13.58
C GLU A 233 15.43 -6.14 -13.23
N TRP A 234 14.26 -6.20 -13.92
CA TRP A 234 13.26 -7.26 -13.76
C TRP A 234 12.52 -7.56 -15.06
#